data_04f8beb12ec424f4179328fe9757ef1c
#
_entry.id   04f8beb12ec424f4179328fe9757ef1c
#
_cell.length_a   1.000
_cell.length_b   1.000
_cell.length_c   1.000
_cell.angle_alpha   90.00
_cell.angle_beta   90.00
_cell.angle_gamma   90.00
#
_symmetry.space_group_name_H-M   'P 1'
#
loop_
_entity.id
_entity.type
_entity.pdbx_description
1 polymer ?
#
loop_
_entity_poly.entity_id
_entity_poly.type
_entity_poly.pdbx_seq_one_letter_code
_entity_poly.pdbx_strand_id
1 'polypeptide(L)'
;DNENKQQWIGDVDWRFTCRFDWQDDGSDRHDLVAYGLDTIADIALNGRPVASTRNFHRSYRWDVRGLLRDGANELTVTFTSPVRESDHMEQARGYYPHTEHHAFNQIRKPSYSFGWDWGIDVANAGIWREIGIDSWSGVRIASVRPLVDVTADGTGLLNVHVEIERAGKGRVMSPYDSHPVRQ
;
A
#
# COMPACT_ATOMS: atom_id res chain seq x y z
N ASP A 1 -26.42 18.20 14.01
CA ASP A 1 -25.87 17.41 12.91
C ASP A 1 -24.34 17.57 12.89
N ASN A 2 -23.61 16.51 13.29
CA ASN A 2 -22.14 16.60 13.44
C ASN A 2 -21.40 16.35 12.13
N GLU A 3 -22.01 15.68 11.19
CA GLU A 3 -21.43 15.36 9.90
C GLU A 3 -21.07 16.63 9.10
N ASN A 4 -22.01 17.55 8.96
CA ASN A 4 -21.76 18.83 8.29
C ASN A 4 -20.67 19.68 8.96
N LYS A 5 -20.48 19.51 10.27
CA LYS A 5 -19.43 20.19 11.04
C LYS A 5 -18.05 19.57 10.86
N GLN A 6 -17.98 18.34 10.30
CA GLN A 6 -16.76 17.56 10.18
C GLN A 6 -16.24 17.45 8.75
N GLN A 7 -16.87 18.12 7.78
CA GLN A 7 -16.43 18.12 6.37
C GLN A 7 -14.97 18.55 6.20
N TRP A 8 -14.50 19.45 7.08
CA TRP A 8 -13.10 19.90 7.09
C TRP A 8 -12.06 18.77 7.20
N ILE A 9 -12.47 17.59 7.72
CA ILE A 9 -11.58 16.42 7.85
C ILE A 9 -11.09 15.96 6.47
N GLY A 10 -11.96 16.01 5.45
CA GLY A 10 -11.61 15.67 4.07
C GLY A 10 -10.77 16.74 3.36
N ASP A 11 -10.83 17.99 3.83
CA ASP A 11 -10.22 19.13 3.17
C ASP A 11 -8.77 19.41 3.59
N VAL A 12 -8.29 18.77 4.65
CA VAL A 12 -6.94 19.00 5.19
C VAL A 12 -6.00 17.81 4.97
N ASP A 13 -4.71 18.11 4.97
CA ASP A 13 -3.67 17.08 4.98
C ASP A 13 -3.51 16.53 6.38
N TRP A 14 -3.30 15.21 6.48
CA TRP A 14 -3.10 14.54 7.74
C TRP A 14 -1.68 14.02 7.87
N ARG A 15 -1.01 14.35 8.98
CA ARG A 15 0.32 13.83 9.31
C ARG A 15 0.25 12.90 10.50
N PHE A 16 0.71 11.67 10.31
CA PHE A 16 0.91 10.66 11.34
C PHE A 16 2.40 10.56 11.62
N THR A 17 2.78 10.59 12.90
CA THR A 17 4.18 10.44 13.32
C THR A 17 4.24 9.36 14.40
N CYS A 18 5.14 8.40 14.20
CA CYS A 18 5.43 7.34 15.15
C CYS A 18 6.92 7.36 15.50
N ARG A 19 7.22 7.31 16.80
CA ARG A 19 8.59 7.11 17.31
C ARG A 19 8.72 5.71 17.81
N PHE A 20 9.80 5.03 17.45
CA PHE A 20 10.07 3.66 17.84
C PHE A 20 11.58 3.42 17.99
N ASP A 21 11.91 2.50 18.89
CA ASP A 21 13.29 2.02 19.03
C ASP A 21 13.49 0.82 18.11
N TRP A 22 14.63 0.78 17.44
CA TRP A 22 15.05 -0.31 16.58
C TRP A 22 16.54 -0.62 16.79
N GLN A 23 16.92 -1.88 16.63
CA GLN A 23 18.30 -2.34 16.64
C GLN A 23 18.52 -3.27 15.44
N ASP A 24 19.70 -3.17 14.82
CA ASP A 24 20.09 -4.08 13.75
C ASP A 24 20.21 -5.50 14.32
N ASP A 25 19.41 -6.42 13.80
CA ASP A 25 19.41 -7.83 14.17
C ASP A 25 20.34 -8.68 13.28
N GLY A 26 21.11 -8.03 12.39
CA GLY A 26 22.01 -8.66 11.43
C GLY A 26 21.31 -9.22 10.19
N SER A 27 20.03 -8.96 9.99
CA SER A 27 19.30 -9.36 8.79
C SER A 27 19.83 -8.66 7.53
N ASP A 28 19.76 -9.34 6.39
CA ASP A 28 20.24 -8.81 5.11
C ASP A 28 19.38 -7.65 4.58
N ARG A 29 18.09 -7.63 4.94
CA ARG A 29 17.11 -6.64 4.51
C ARG A 29 16.27 -6.15 5.69
N HIS A 30 15.98 -4.86 5.65
CA HIS A 30 15.02 -4.21 6.57
C HIS A 30 14.08 -3.38 5.71
N ASP A 31 12.87 -3.89 5.55
CA ASP A 31 11.87 -3.28 4.70
C ASP A 31 10.82 -2.56 5.55
N LEU A 32 10.49 -1.31 5.23
CA LEU A 32 9.26 -0.68 5.68
C LEU A 32 8.12 -1.27 4.86
N VAL A 33 7.17 -1.91 5.54
CA VAL A 33 5.99 -2.52 4.92
C VAL A 33 4.76 -1.75 5.36
N ALA A 34 3.92 -1.33 4.41
CA ALA A 34 2.63 -0.72 4.65
C ALA A 34 1.55 -1.52 3.92
N TYR A 35 0.68 -2.19 4.67
CA TYR A 35 -0.37 -3.04 4.09
C TYR A 35 -1.59 -2.26 3.63
N GLY A 36 -1.77 -1.02 4.08
CA GLY A 36 -2.87 -0.19 3.63
C GLY A 36 -2.69 1.28 4.00
N LEU A 37 -2.58 2.13 2.98
CA LEU A 37 -2.51 3.58 3.09
C LEU A 37 -3.66 4.19 2.29
N ASP A 38 -4.43 5.08 2.91
CA ASP A 38 -5.58 5.74 2.30
C ASP A 38 -5.29 7.23 2.13
N THR A 39 -4.85 7.66 1.01
CA THR A 39 -4.54 7.02 -0.29
C THR A 39 -3.26 7.61 -0.84
N ILE A 40 -3.20 8.96 -0.90
CA ILE A 40 -2.07 9.71 -1.43
C ILE A 40 -1.21 10.12 -0.24
N ALA A 41 -0.04 9.53 -0.12
CA ALA A 41 0.82 9.74 1.03
C ALA A 41 2.28 9.89 0.64
N ASP A 42 2.96 10.78 1.35
CA ASP A 42 4.41 10.88 1.38
C ASP A 42 4.94 10.29 2.68
N ILE A 43 5.90 9.38 2.55
CA ILE A 43 6.49 8.63 3.65
C ILE A 43 7.92 9.09 3.85
N ALA A 44 8.29 9.38 5.09
CA ALA A 44 9.66 9.71 5.49
C ALA A 44 10.08 8.92 6.73
N LEU A 45 11.34 8.50 6.77
CA LEU A 45 11.96 7.87 7.92
C LEU A 45 13.18 8.71 8.35
N ASN A 46 13.19 9.11 9.62
CA ASN A 46 14.23 9.98 10.18
C ASN A 46 14.43 11.28 9.38
N GLY A 47 13.33 11.87 8.90
CA GLY A 47 13.31 13.09 8.09
C GLY A 47 13.77 12.92 6.64
N ARG A 48 14.11 11.69 6.20
CA ARG A 48 14.52 11.40 4.83
C ARG A 48 13.37 10.75 4.06
N PRO A 49 13.07 11.20 2.82
CA PRO A 49 12.02 10.62 2.00
C PRO A 49 12.28 9.13 1.75
N VAL A 50 11.22 8.32 1.87
CA VAL A 50 11.18 6.89 1.52
C VAL A 50 10.46 6.69 0.20
N ALA A 51 9.21 7.14 0.10
CA ALA A 51 8.37 6.96 -1.08
C ALA A 51 7.12 7.83 -1.02
N SER A 52 6.42 7.89 -2.17
CA SER A 52 5.05 8.41 -2.28
C SER A 52 4.10 7.32 -2.79
N THR A 53 2.85 7.34 -2.31
CA THR A 53 1.80 6.40 -2.71
C THR A 53 0.60 7.12 -3.30
N ARG A 54 -0.17 6.43 -4.16
CA ARG A 54 -1.39 6.97 -4.79
C ARG A 54 -2.47 5.90 -5.00
N ASN A 55 -2.45 4.81 -4.23
CA ASN A 55 -3.38 3.71 -4.44
C ASN A 55 -3.74 3.01 -3.12
N PHE A 56 -5.01 3.09 -2.72
CA PHE A 56 -5.57 2.44 -1.54
C PHE A 56 -5.45 0.90 -1.57
N HIS A 57 -5.58 0.30 -2.75
CA HIS A 57 -5.74 -1.15 -2.91
C HIS A 57 -4.42 -1.91 -2.98
N ARG A 58 -3.28 -1.25 -2.71
CA ARG A 58 -1.96 -1.85 -2.76
C ARG A 58 -1.31 -1.89 -1.38
N SER A 59 -0.61 -2.99 -1.12
CA SER A 59 0.43 -3.03 -0.10
C SER A 59 1.76 -2.55 -0.70
N TYR A 60 2.59 -1.98 0.13
CA TYR A 60 3.86 -1.38 -0.26
C TYR A 60 4.98 -1.93 0.60
N ARG A 61 6.17 -2.03 0.01
CA ARG A 61 7.39 -2.48 0.68
C ARG A 61 8.59 -1.73 0.11
N TRP A 62 9.41 -1.16 0.98
CA TRP A 62 10.60 -0.38 0.61
C TRP A 62 11.78 -0.75 1.48
N ASP A 63 12.94 -0.99 0.87
CA ASP A 63 14.19 -1.16 1.59
C ASP A 63 14.57 0.15 2.31
N VAL A 64 14.60 0.11 3.63
CA VAL A 64 14.93 1.26 4.48
C VAL A 64 16.18 1.05 5.31
N ARG A 65 16.97 0.03 5.04
CA ARG A 65 18.19 -0.30 5.79
C ARG A 65 19.12 0.92 5.94
N GLY A 66 19.31 1.69 4.87
CA GLY A 66 20.16 2.88 4.86
C GLY A 66 19.56 4.10 5.56
N LEU A 67 18.33 4.00 6.07
CA LEU A 67 17.61 5.07 6.76
C LEU A 67 17.40 4.79 8.24
N LEU A 68 17.39 3.52 8.65
CA LEU A 68 17.27 3.07 10.03
C LEU A 68 18.52 3.39 10.82
N ARG A 69 18.36 3.60 12.11
CA ARG A 69 19.43 3.87 13.09
C ARG A 69 19.20 2.97 14.30
N ASP A 70 20.27 2.51 14.91
CA ASP A 70 20.17 1.88 16.23
C ASP A 70 19.62 2.89 17.24
N GLY A 71 18.66 2.44 18.07
CA GLY A 71 17.90 3.26 18.99
C GLY A 71 16.72 3.97 18.34
N ALA A 72 16.54 5.24 18.66
CA ALA A 72 15.33 5.99 18.33
C ALA A 72 15.22 6.35 16.85
N ASN A 73 14.08 6.01 16.26
CA ASN A 73 13.68 6.34 14.91
C ASN A 73 12.33 7.05 14.88
N GLU A 74 12.09 7.83 13.84
CA GLU A 74 10.83 8.52 13.62
C GLU A 74 10.32 8.24 12.20
N LEU A 75 9.13 7.62 12.11
CA LEU A 75 8.39 7.43 10.87
C LEU A 75 7.32 8.51 10.76
N THR A 76 7.28 9.19 9.62
CA THR A 76 6.23 10.17 9.30
C THR A 76 5.52 9.75 8.03
N VAL A 77 4.19 9.75 8.05
CA VAL A 77 3.33 9.55 6.89
C VAL A 77 2.39 10.75 6.77
N THR A 78 2.52 11.51 5.69
CA THR A 78 1.68 12.68 5.42
C THR A 78 0.73 12.36 4.28
N PHE A 79 -0.56 12.37 4.57
CA PHE A 79 -1.62 12.16 3.58
C PHE A 79 -2.08 13.51 3.02
N THR A 80 -2.14 13.59 1.69
CA THR A 80 -2.79 14.70 0.99
C THR A 80 -4.30 14.58 1.13
N SER A 81 -4.98 15.70 1.29
CA SER A 81 -6.45 15.78 1.28
C SER A 81 -7.04 15.05 0.08
N PRO A 82 -7.89 14.05 0.28
CA PRO A 82 -8.51 13.32 -0.82
C PRO A 82 -9.47 14.19 -1.64
N VAL A 83 -10.18 15.13 -0.98
CA VAL A 83 -11.12 16.05 -1.62
C VAL A 83 -10.37 17.00 -2.55
N ARG A 84 -9.39 17.74 -2.00
CA ARG A 84 -8.62 18.70 -2.82
C ARG A 84 -7.88 18.04 -3.97
N GLU A 85 -7.33 16.84 -3.76
CA GLU A 85 -6.61 16.15 -4.85
C GLU A 85 -7.57 15.61 -5.91
N SER A 86 -8.75 15.08 -5.54
CA SER A 86 -9.73 14.63 -6.51
C SER A 86 -10.27 15.79 -7.36
N ASP A 87 -10.56 16.94 -6.75
CA ASP A 87 -11.01 18.13 -7.44
C ASP A 87 -9.91 18.70 -8.38
N HIS A 88 -8.67 18.71 -7.91
CA HIS A 88 -7.52 19.10 -8.75
C HIS A 88 -7.34 18.17 -9.95
N MET A 89 -7.48 16.86 -9.75
CA MET A 89 -7.41 15.90 -10.85
C MET A 89 -8.56 16.07 -11.84
N GLU A 90 -9.77 16.36 -11.38
CA GLU A 90 -10.91 16.63 -12.26
C GLU A 90 -10.68 17.88 -13.10
N GLN A 91 -10.18 18.96 -12.51
CA GLN A 91 -9.82 20.17 -13.25
C GLN A 91 -8.74 19.91 -14.31
N ALA A 92 -7.77 19.04 -14.00
CA ALA A 92 -6.66 18.73 -14.91
C ALA A 92 -7.02 17.75 -16.04
N ARG A 93 -7.91 16.78 -15.78
CA ARG A 93 -8.23 15.66 -16.69
C ARG A 93 -9.60 15.78 -17.35
N GLY A 94 -10.47 16.63 -16.81
CA GLY A 94 -11.87 16.75 -17.18
C GLY A 94 -12.78 15.87 -16.31
N TYR A 95 -14.07 16.15 -16.44
CA TYR A 95 -15.12 15.46 -15.71
C TYR A 95 -15.25 13.99 -16.15
N TYR A 96 -15.23 13.07 -15.17
CA TYR A 96 -15.68 11.71 -15.34
C TYR A 96 -17.02 11.51 -14.62
N PRO A 97 -18.02 10.86 -15.24
CA PRO A 97 -19.31 10.67 -14.60
C PRO A 97 -19.20 10.00 -13.23
N HIS A 98 -19.82 10.61 -12.22
CA HIS A 98 -19.91 10.08 -10.85
C HIS A 98 -21.25 10.48 -10.21
N THR A 99 -21.67 9.73 -9.20
CA THR A 99 -22.96 9.92 -8.51
C THR A 99 -22.86 10.80 -7.27
N GLU A 100 -21.67 10.86 -6.69
CA GLU A 100 -21.39 11.60 -5.46
C GLU A 100 -20.98 13.05 -5.75
N HIS A 101 -21.02 13.89 -4.73
CA HIS A 101 -20.63 15.30 -4.86
C HIS A 101 -19.11 15.53 -4.94
N HIS A 102 -18.31 14.50 -4.63
CA HIS A 102 -16.86 14.52 -4.83
C HIS A 102 -16.44 13.74 -6.08
N ALA A 103 -15.40 14.19 -6.75
CA ALA A 103 -14.82 13.52 -7.92
C ALA A 103 -13.98 12.28 -7.53
N PHE A 104 -14.57 11.36 -6.75
CA PHE A 104 -13.89 10.21 -6.15
C PHE A 104 -13.18 9.32 -7.18
N ASN A 105 -13.70 9.23 -8.40
CA ASN A 105 -13.17 8.42 -9.48
C ASN A 105 -11.91 8.99 -10.15
N GLN A 106 -11.44 10.13 -9.72
CA GLN A 106 -10.18 10.74 -10.17
C GLN A 106 -8.94 10.19 -9.44
N ILE A 107 -9.13 9.56 -8.28
CA ILE A 107 -8.06 8.97 -7.49
C ILE A 107 -8.35 7.49 -7.17
N ARG A 108 -7.32 6.72 -6.83
CA ARG A 108 -7.44 5.30 -6.51
C ARG A 108 -7.85 5.08 -5.04
N LYS A 109 -8.99 5.65 -4.67
CA LYS A 109 -9.62 5.55 -3.35
C LYS A 109 -11.02 4.94 -3.51
N PRO A 110 -11.49 4.06 -2.61
CA PRO A 110 -12.85 3.55 -2.67
C PRO A 110 -13.88 4.69 -2.57
N SER A 111 -14.93 4.65 -3.37
CA SER A 111 -16.00 5.67 -3.35
C SER A 111 -16.62 5.82 -1.97
N TYR A 112 -16.87 4.72 -1.26
CA TYR A 112 -17.43 4.72 0.09
C TYR A 112 -16.56 5.43 1.13
N SER A 113 -15.29 5.69 0.85
CA SER A 113 -14.38 6.44 1.71
C SER A 113 -14.45 7.95 1.51
N PHE A 114 -15.35 8.42 0.64
CA PHE A 114 -15.77 9.82 0.52
C PHE A 114 -17.10 10.09 1.21
N GLY A 115 -17.76 9.05 1.68
CA GLY A 115 -19.09 9.06 2.23
C GLY A 115 -20.04 8.15 1.45
N TRP A 116 -21.22 7.87 1.98
CA TRP A 116 -22.27 7.10 1.35
C TRP A 116 -23.64 7.48 1.93
N ASP A 117 -24.73 7.21 1.18
CA ASP A 117 -26.11 7.59 1.53
C ASP A 117 -26.66 6.93 2.80
N TRP A 118 -26.11 5.79 3.24
CA TRP A 118 -26.46 5.11 4.49
C TRP A 118 -25.41 5.22 5.61
N GLY A 119 -24.35 5.97 5.39
CA GLY A 119 -23.22 6.09 6.31
C GLY A 119 -22.83 7.55 6.57
N ILE A 120 -21.70 7.73 7.22
CA ILE A 120 -21.13 9.05 7.44
C ILE A 120 -20.57 9.58 6.13
N ASP A 121 -21.02 10.77 5.72
CA ASP A 121 -20.52 11.48 4.55
C ASP A 121 -19.33 12.38 4.96
N VAL A 122 -18.18 11.77 5.18
CA VAL A 122 -16.93 12.44 5.50
C VAL A 122 -15.79 11.72 4.78
N ALA A 123 -15.07 12.43 3.91
CA ALA A 123 -13.87 11.89 3.28
C ALA A 123 -12.75 11.74 4.31
N ASN A 124 -12.17 10.57 4.41
CA ASN A 124 -11.10 10.27 5.36
C ASN A 124 -9.74 10.04 4.68
N ALA A 125 -8.66 10.06 5.47
CA ALA A 125 -7.33 9.67 5.04
C ALA A 125 -6.57 9.10 6.22
N GLY A 126 -5.74 8.07 6.00
CA GLY A 126 -4.96 7.49 7.08
C GLY A 126 -4.36 6.13 6.80
N ILE A 127 -3.78 5.56 7.86
CA ILE A 127 -3.21 4.21 7.87
C ILE A 127 -4.32 3.26 8.32
N TRP A 128 -4.85 2.44 7.39
CA TRP A 128 -6.00 1.58 7.69
C TRP A 128 -5.64 0.11 7.89
N ARG A 129 -4.37 -0.24 7.63
CA ARG A 129 -3.76 -1.55 7.94
C ARG A 129 -2.38 -1.35 8.53
N GLU A 130 -1.80 -2.43 9.02
CA GLU A 130 -0.50 -2.44 9.67
C GLU A 130 0.59 -1.77 8.82
N ILE A 131 1.47 -1.04 9.52
CA ILE A 131 2.72 -0.50 9.00
C ILE A 131 3.84 -0.83 9.98
N GLY A 132 4.99 -1.28 9.49
CA GLY A 132 6.10 -1.70 10.35
C GLY A 132 7.37 -2.04 9.59
N ILE A 133 8.42 -2.38 10.34
CA ILE A 133 9.68 -2.87 9.79
C ILE A 133 9.64 -4.40 9.76
N ASP A 134 9.93 -4.96 8.61
CA ASP A 134 10.08 -6.40 8.37
C ASP A 134 11.53 -6.69 8.02
N SER A 135 12.23 -7.37 8.96
CA SER A 135 13.64 -7.76 8.81
C SER A 135 13.73 -9.21 8.36
N TRP A 136 14.51 -9.48 7.33
CA TRP A 136 14.62 -10.82 6.78
C TRP A 136 15.96 -11.06 6.08
N SER A 137 16.33 -12.37 5.95
CA SER A 137 17.55 -12.83 5.28
C SER A 137 17.24 -14.00 4.33
N GLY A 138 18.14 -14.25 3.40
CA GLY A 138 18.05 -15.37 2.49
C GLY A 138 16.99 -15.19 1.42
N VAL A 139 15.87 -15.91 1.49
CA VAL A 139 14.83 -15.95 0.44
C VAL A 139 13.44 -15.83 1.05
N ARG A 140 12.58 -15.06 0.41
CA ARG A 140 11.16 -14.99 0.72
C ARG A 140 10.29 -15.19 -0.53
N ILE A 141 9.08 -15.66 -0.34
CA ILE A 141 8.04 -15.64 -1.38
C ILE A 141 7.46 -14.24 -1.44
N ALA A 142 7.65 -13.56 -2.57
CA ALA A 142 7.13 -12.21 -2.79
C ALA A 142 5.66 -12.22 -3.21
N SER A 143 5.28 -13.15 -4.10
CA SER A 143 3.89 -13.36 -4.49
C SER A 143 3.61 -14.80 -4.89
N VAL A 144 2.34 -15.20 -4.74
CA VAL A 144 1.81 -16.47 -5.25
C VAL A 144 0.54 -16.16 -6.04
N ARG A 145 0.53 -16.55 -7.31
CA ARG A 145 -0.62 -16.37 -8.18
C ARG A 145 -1.09 -17.71 -8.74
N PRO A 146 -2.11 -18.35 -8.12
CA PRO A 146 -2.75 -19.53 -8.67
C PRO A 146 -3.65 -19.16 -9.84
N LEU A 147 -3.53 -19.86 -10.95
CA LEU A 147 -4.42 -19.79 -12.10
C LEU A 147 -5.12 -21.13 -12.22
N VAL A 148 -6.43 -21.13 -12.11
CA VAL A 148 -7.27 -22.33 -12.19
C VAL A 148 -8.00 -22.32 -13.51
N ASP A 149 -8.00 -23.45 -14.18
CA ASP A 149 -8.77 -23.70 -15.40
C ASP A 149 -9.42 -25.10 -15.34
N VAL A 150 -10.36 -25.34 -16.22
CA VAL A 150 -11.06 -26.64 -16.33
C VAL A 150 -11.06 -27.06 -17.80
N THR A 151 -10.53 -28.25 -18.06
CA THR A 151 -10.52 -28.84 -19.40
C THR A 151 -11.93 -29.26 -19.85
N ALA A 152 -12.11 -29.53 -21.15
CA ALA A 152 -13.39 -29.91 -21.70
C ALA A 152 -13.97 -31.21 -21.13
N ASP A 153 -13.12 -32.09 -20.58
CA ASP A 153 -13.53 -33.34 -19.92
C ASP A 153 -13.81 -33.16 -18.41
N GLY A 154 -13.73 -31.92 -17.90
CA GLY A 154 -13.98 -31.60 -16.50
C GLY A 154 -12.77 -31.74 -15.57
N THR A 155 -11.58 -32.01 -16.11
CA THR A 155 -10.34 -32.06 -15.29
C THR A 155 -9.91 -30.66 -14.89
N GLY A 156 -9.68 -30.44 -13.58
CA GLY A 156 -9.14 -29.20 -13.05
C GLY A 156 -7.63 -29.06 -13.34
N LEU A 157 -7.24 -27.88 -13.83
CA LEU A 157 -5.85 -27.50 -14.04
C LEU A 157 -5.47 -26.37 -13.06
N LEU A 158 -4.34 -26.54 -12.39
CA LEU A 158 -3.78 -25.53 -11.50
C LEU A 158 -2.38 -25.14 -11.97
N ASN A 159 -2.22 -23.89 -12.41
CA ASN A 159 -0.91 -23.30 -12.67
C ASN A 159 -0.59 -22.31 -11.57
N VAL A 160 0.53 -22.51 -10.86
CA VAL A 160 0.95 -21.62 -9.77
C VAL A 160 2.19 -20.85 -10.18
N HIS A 161 2.06 -19.53 -10.25
CA HIS A 161 3.19 -18.62 -10.44
C HIS A 161 3.67 -18.17 -9.06
N VAL A 162 4.92 -18.46 -8.74
CA VAL A 162 5.56 -18.07 -7.48
C VAL A 162 6.69 -17.10 -7.81
N GLU A 163 6.61 -15.90 -7.24
CA GLU A 163 7.68 -14.92 -7.28
C GLU A 163 8.52 -15.03 -6.03
N ILE A 164 9.83 -15.20 -6.22
CA ILE A 164 10.80 -15.35 -5.13
C ILE A 164 11.72 -14.14 -5.13
N GLU A 165 11.88 -13.52 -3.96
CA GLU A 165 12.82 -12.44 -3.73
C GLU A 165 13.98 -12.92 -2.84
N ARG A 166 15.21 -12.51 -3.19
CA ARG A 166 16.42 -12.80 -2.42
C ARG A 166 16.94 -11.55 -1.74
N ALA A 167 17.30 -11.69 -0.48
CA ALA A 167 18.13 -10.74 0.21
C ALA A 167 19.61 -11.01 -0.14
N GLY A 168 20.38 -9.96 -0.49
CA GLY A 168 21.80 -10.09 -0.80
C GLY A 168 22.14 -10.38 -2.27
N LYS A 169 23.45 -10.30 -2.60
CA LYS A 169 23.99 -10.55 -3.96
C LYS A 169 24.12 -12.04 -4.21
N GLY A 170 23.06 -12.69 -4.68
CA GLY A 170 23.06 -14.09 -5.07
C GLY A 170 22.49 -14.32 -6.47
N ARG A 171 23.01 -15.33 -7.17
CA ARG A 171 22.62 -15.74 -8.52
C ARG A 171 21.11 -16.02 -8.56
N VAL A 172 20.38 -15.37 -9.47
CA VAL A 172 18.98 -15.68 -9.75
C VAL A 172 18.92 -17.13 -10.27
N MET A 173 18.24 -18.01 -9.56
CA MET A 173 17.89 -19.32 -10.12
C MET A 173 16.75 -19.10 -11.12
N SER A 174 16.84 -19.76 -12.29
CA SER A 174 15.84 -19.71 -13.35
C SER A 174 14.49 -20.23 -12.84
N PRO A 175 13.36 -19.61 -13.19
CA PRO A 175 12.03 -20.07 -12.79
C PRO A 175 11.55 -21.37 -13.46
N TYR A 176 12.43 -22.12 -14.17
CA TYR A 176 12.03 -23.23 -15.04
C TYR A 176 12.32 -24.64 -14.51
N ASP A 177 12.60 -24.82 -13.24
CA ASP A 177 12.59 -26.18 -12.65
C ASP A 177 11.21 -26.51 -12.05
N SER A 178 10.16 -26.44 -12.88
CA SER A 178 8.85 -26.98 -12.53
C SER A 178 8.84 -28.51 -12.75
N HIS A 179 8.93 -29.26 -11.68
CA HIS A 179 8.55 -30.66 -11.74
C HIS A 179 7.02 -30.79 -11.67
N PRO A 180 6.39 -31.56 -12.55
CA PRO A 180 4.96 -31.82 -12.43
C PRO A 180 4.72 -32.64 -11.15
N VAL A 181 3.86 -32.12 -10.27
CA VAL A 181 3.34 -32.87 -9.14
C VAL A 181 2.47 -33.99 -9.72
N ARG A 182 2.96 -35.22 -9.69
CA ARG A 182 2.13 -36.41 -9.92
C ARG A 182 1.37 -36.70 -8.62
N GLN A 183 0.06 -36.93 -8.78
CA GLN A 183 -0.79 -37.51 -7.73
C GLN A 183 -0.31 -38.90 -7.32
#